data_e20eb6e2164364c66f3cab739f32331d
#
_entry.id   e20eb6e2164364c66f3cab739f32331d
#
_cell.length_a   1.000
_cell.length_b   1.000
_cell.length_c   1.000
_cell.angle_alpha   90.00
_cell.angle_beta   90.00
_cell.angle_gamma   90.00
#
_symmetry.space_group_name_H-M   'P 1'
#
loop_
_entity.id
_entity.type
_entity.pdbx_description
1 polymer ?
#
loop_
_entity_poly.entity_id
_entity_poly.type
_entity_poly.pdbx_seq_one_letter_code
_entity_poly.pdbx_strand_id
1 'polypeptide(L)'
;GHCAYCGCTLEYKDMQVDHVNPIRCGGEDDISNMLPACRSCNHYKSALKPEEFRKYLSGIPKRLMRDSIPFQVGERFGIVRIVTDDVTFYYEKIKNKNRNRED
;
A
#
# COMPACT_ATOMS: atom_id res chain seq x y z
N GLY A 1 4.54 -9.18 -13.34
CA GLY A 1 4.27 -8.97 -12.00
C GLY A 1 3.47 -7.75 -11.59
N HIS A 2 3.20 -7.71 -10.33
CA HIS A 2 2.41 -6.66 -9.70
C HIS A 2 3.08 -6.19 -8.42
N CYS A 3 2.85 -4.92 -8.07
CA CYS A 3 3.22 -4.41 -6.76
C CYS A 3 2.42 -5.18 -5.69
N ALA A 4 3.12 -5.70 -4.68
CA ALA A 4 2.47 -6.47 -3.61
C ALA A 4 1.50 -5.63 -2.79
N TYR A 5 1.66 -4.33 -2.76
CA TYR A 5 0.81 -3.43 -1.96
C TYR A 5 -0.35 -2.87 -2.77
N CYS A 6 -0.09 -2.08 -3.80
CA CYS A 6 -1.17 -1.44 -4.57
C CYS A 6 -1.69 -2.26 -5.74
N GLY A 7 -0.98 -3.30 -6.16
CA GLY A 7 -1.40 -4.17 -7.26
C GLY A 7 -1.13 -3.65 -8.66
N CYS A 8 -0.46 -2.51 -8.80
CA CYS A 8 -0.15 -1.99 -10.13
C CYS A 8 0.78 -2.95 -10.88
N THR A 9 0.65 -2.97 -12.21
CA THR A 9 1.53 -3.78 -13.05
C THR A 9 2.97 -3.30 -12.92
N LEU A 10 3.90 -4.24 -12.73
CA LEU A 10 5.33 -3.97 -12.62
C LEU A 10 6.11 -4.80 -13.62
N GLU A 11 7.01 -4.13 -14.37
CA GLU A 11 8.05 -4.83 -15.09
C GLU A 11 9.23 -5.08 -14.15
N TYR A 12 9.99 -6.13 -14.41
CA TYR A 12 11.13 -6.50 -13.57
C TYR A 12 12.10 -5.33 -13.35
N LYS A 13 12.35 -4.54 -14.40
CA LYS A 13 13.28 -3.40 -14.33
C LYS A 13 12.81 -2.29 -13.38
N ASP A 14 11.51 -2.20 -13.15
CA ASP A 14 10.91 -1.15 -12.31
C ASP A 14 10.58 -1.63 -10.90
N MET A 15 10.78 -2.92 -10.66
CA MET A 15 10.48 -3.54 -9.37
C MET A 15 11.52 -3.13 -8.32
N GLN A 16 11.03 -2.78 -7.15
CA GLN A 16 11.87 -2.60 -5.97
C GLN A 16 11.59 -3.72 -4.99
N VAL A 17 12.58 -4.07 -4.20
CA VAL A 17 12.42 -5.10 -3.16
C VAL A 17 12.16 -4.39 -1.83
N ASP A 18 11.03 -4.71 -1.22
CA ASP A 18 10.66 -4.17 0.08
C ASP A 18 10.81 -5.25 1.15
N HIS A 19 11.46 -4.89 2.25
CA HIS A 19 11.47 -5.73 3.45
C HIS A 19 10.16 -5.47 4.19
N VAL A 20 9.27 -6.47 4.21
CA VAL A 20 7.92 -6.34 4.78
C VAL A 20 8.00 -5.85 6.22
N ASN A 21 8.81 -6.53 7.03
CA ASN A 21 9.22 -6.04 8.33
C ASN A 21 10.57 -5.37 8.14
N PRO A 22 10.67 -4.04 8.31
CA PRO A 22 11.91 -3.32 8.01
C PRO A 22 13.08 -3.83 8.83
N ILE A 23 14.26 -3.87 8.22
CA ILE A 23 15.51 -4.27 8.91
C ILE A 23 15.72 -3.40 10.14
N ARG A 24 15.44 -2.10 10.03
CA ARG A 24 15.53 -1.14 11.14
C ARG A 24 14.63 -1.52 12.33
N CYS A 25 13.57 -2.27 12.08
CA CYS A 25 12.62 -2.73 13.10
C CYS A 25 12.85 -4.19 13.51
N GLY A 26 14.01 -4.75 13.17
CA GLY A 26 14.35 -6.12 13.50
C GLY A 26 13.98 -7.15 12.45
N GLY A 27 13.55 -6.71 11.26
CA GLY A 27 13.26 -7.61 10.14
C GLY A 27 14.53 -8.27 9.61
N GLU A 28 14.37 -9.49 9.09
CA GLU A 28 15.48 -10.24 8.54
C GLU A 28 15.71 -9.88 7.07
N ASP A 29 16.98 -9.91 6.65
CA ASP A 29 17.36 -9.76 5.25
C ASP A 29 17.30 -11.12 4.58
N ASP A 30 16.08 -11.60 4.37
CA ASP A 30 15.79 -12.93 3.85
C ASP A 30 14.61 -12.84 2.88
N ILE A 31 14.61 -13.76 1.90
CA ILE A 31 13.58 -13.80 0.87
C ILE A 31 12.16 -13.92 1.45
N SER A 32 12.02 -14.59 2.57
CA SER A 32 10.74 -14.73 3.26
C SER A 32 10.18 -13.40 3.78
N ASN A 33 11.04 -12.39 3.90
CA ASN A 33 10.68 -11.05 4.37
C ASN A 33 10.70 -10.02 3.24
N MET A 34 10.70 -10.46 1.99
CA MET A 34 10.80 -9.57 0.83
C MET A 34 9.56 -9.66 -0.03
N LEU A 35 9.09 -8.51 -0.51
CA LEU A 35 7.99 -8.43 -1.48
C LEU A 35 8.36 -7.44 -2.58
N PRO A 36 7.88 -7.69 -3.82
CA PRO A 36 8.05 -6.72 -4.91
C PRO A 36 7.14 -5.52 -4.67
N ALA A 37 7.68 -4.33 -4.86
CA ALA A 37 6.93 -3.09 -4.68
C ALA A 37 7.22 -2.12 -5.81
N CYS A 38 6.22 -1.31 -6.16
CA CYS A 38 6.47 -0.17 -7.03
C CYS A 38 7.20 0.92 -6.24
N ARG A 39 7.84 1.82 -6.98
CA ARG A 39 8.63 2.89 -6.38
C ARG A 39 7.79 3.74 -5.42
N SER A 40 6.57 4.07 -5.80
CA SER A 40 5.68 4.92 -4.99
C SER A 40 5.34 4.24 -3.66
N CYS A 41 4.92 2.98 -3.69
CA CYS A 41 4.58 2.26 -2.46
C CYS A 41 5.80 2.04 -1.59
N ASN A 42 6.93 1.66 -2.19
CA ASN A 42 8.16 1.45 -1.43
C ASN A 42 8.60 2.74 -0.73
N HIS A 43 8.56 3.85 -1.44
CA HIS A 43 8.93 5.15 -0.89
C HIS A 43 7.95 5.57 0.22
N TYR A 44 6.64 5.44 -0.02
CA TYR A 44 5.61 5.86 0.91
C TYR A 44 5.60 5.01 2.18
N LYS A 45 5.82 3.70 2.04
CA LYS A 45 5.93 2.78 3.18
C LYS A 45 7.16 3.08 4.03
N SER A 46 8.29 3.39 3.38
CA SER A 46 9.54 3.67 4.08
C SER A 46 9.87 2.53 5.09
N ALA A 47 10.15 2.87 6.34
CA ALA A 47 10.49 1.92 7.40
C ALA A 47 9.28 1.55 8.27
N LEU A 48 8.07 1.69 7.74
CA LEU A 48 6.86 1.29 8.48
C LEU A 48 6.66 -0.22 8.39
N LYS A 49 6.16 -0.80 9.47
CA LYS A 49 5.66 -2.18 9.47
C LYS A 49 4.35 -2.23 8.70
N PRO A 50 3.91 -3.42 8.20
CA PRO A 50 2.69 -3.51 7.38
C PRO A 50 1.45 -2.86 8.01
N GLU A 51 1.20 -3.08 9.29
CA GLU A 51 0.01 -2.51 9.93
C GLU A 51 0.13 -1.01 10.16
N GLU A 52 1.34 -0.51 10.39
CA GLU A 52 1.60 0.93 10.45
C GLU A 52 1.38 1.58 9.08
N PHE A 53 1.83 0.90 8.01
CA PHE A 53 1.62 1.36 6.64
C PHE A 53 0.14 1.37 6.30
N ARG A 54 -0.61 0.33 6.67
CA ARG A 54 -2.06 0.26 6.48
C ARG A 54 -2.76 1.45 7.14
N LYS A 55 -2.42 1.74 8.39
CA LYS A 55 -2.95 2.89 9.12
C LYS A 55 -2.61 4.21 8.44
N TYR A 56 -1.39 4.34 7.97
CA TYR A 56 -0.92 5.55 7.30
C TYR A 56 -1.72 5.80 6.02
N LEU A 57 -1.96 4.75 5.24
CA LEU A 57 -2.77 4.83 4.02
C LEU A 57 -4.22 5.18 4.33
N SER A 58 -4.83 4.53 5.31
CA SER A 58 -6.24 4.79 5.66
C SER A 58 -6.46 6.20 6.22
N GLY A 59 -5.40 6.87 6.67
CA GLY A 59 -5.45 8.25 7.11
C GLY A 59 -5.36 9.29 6.00
N ILE A 60 -5.12 8.86 4.73
CA ILE A 60 -4.98 9.81 3.61
C ILE A 60 -6.20 10.71 3.43
N PRO A 61 -7.45 10.20 3.45
CA PRO A 61 -8.61 11.09 3.28
C PRO A 61 -8.68 12.19 4.33
N LYS A 62 -8.42 11.87 5.59
CA LYS A 62 -8.44 12.87 6.68
C LYS A 62 -7.35 13.93 6.50
N ARG A 63 -6.15 13.50 6.09
CA ARG A 63 -5.05 14.44 5.86
C ARG A 63 -5.36 15.37 4.69
N LEU A 64 -5.92 14.85 3.61
CA LEU A 64 -6.32 15.65 2.45
C LEU A 64 -7.40 16.66 2.81
N MET A 65 -8.42 16.24 3.57
CA MET A 65 -9.48 17.15 4.01
C MET A 65 -8.96 18.24 4.95
N ARG A 66 -7.95 17.94 5.73
CA ARG A 66 -7.33 18.91 6.64
C ARG A 66 -6.41 19.88 5.91
N ASP A 67 -5.57 19.38 5.00
CA ASP A 67 -4.41 20.13 4.50
C ASP A 67 -4.51 20.55 3.03
N SER A 68 -5.39 19.94 2.23
CA SER A 68 -5.46 20.20 0.78
C SER A 68 -6.70 21.00 0.41
N ILE A 69 -6.52 22.28 0.11
CA ILE A 69 -7.60 23.13 -0.36
C ILE A 69 -8.21 22.61 -1.68
N PRO A 70 -7.41 22.21 -2.70
CA PRO A 70 -7.98 21.61 -3.90
C PRO A 70 -8.85 20.39 -3.62
N PHE A 71 -8.45 19.53 -2.69
CA PHE A 71 -9.25 18.37 -2.33
C PHE A 71 -10.57 18.78 -1.67
N GLN A 72 -10.51 19.73 -0.72
CA GLN A 72 -11.71 20.24 -0.04
C GLN A 72 -12.68 20.85 -1.04
N VAL A 73 -12.19 21.67 -1.97
CA VAL A 73 -13.00 22.30 -3.00
C VAL A 73 -13.59 21.26 -3.93
N GLY A 74 -12.76 20.31 -4.41
CA GLY A 74 -13.22 19.25 -5.29
C GLY A 74 -14.31 18.38 -4.65
N GLU A 75 -14.19 18.12 -3.36
CA GLU A 75 -15.20 17.37 -2.60
C GLU A 75 -16.53 18.15 -2.54
N ARG A 76 -16.48 19.44 -2.25
CA ARG A 76 -17.70 20.29 -2.20
C ARG A 76 -18.41 20.37 -3.56
N PHE A 77 -17.65 20.35 -4.66
CA PHE A 77 -18.23 20.35 -6.00
C PHE A 77 -18.59 18.96 -6.51
N GLY A 78 -18.37 17.92 -5.72
CA GLY A 78 -18.67 16.55 -6.13
C GLY A 78 -17.73 15.98 -7.17
N ILE A 79 -16.56 16.59 -7.38
CA ILE A 79 -15.56 16.14 -8.35
C ILE A 79 -14.74 14.97 -7.78
N VAL A 80 -14.44 15.03 -6.48
CA VAL A 80 -13.74 13.97 -5.76
C VAL A 80 -14.56 13.56 -4.55
N ARG A 81 -14.43 12.31 -4.15
CA ARG A 81 -15.10 11.81 -2.96
C ARG A 81 -14.27 10.71 -2.30
N ILE A 82 -14.45 10.54 -0.99
CA ILE A 82 -13.85 9.44 -0.25
C ILE A 82 -14.75 8.23 -0.43
N VAL A 83 -14.22 7.18 -1.06
CA VAL A 83 -14.98 5.95 -1.30
C VAL A 83 -14.86 4.99 -0.13
N THR A 84 -13.65 4.88 0.42
CA THR A 84 -13.35 4.00 1.55
C THR A 84 -12.04 4.44 2.20
N ASP A 85 -11.85 4.08 3.46
CA ASP A 85 -10.56 4.16 4.13
C ASP A 85 -10.02 2.75 4.46
N ASP A 86 -10.73 1.71 4.00
CA ASP A 86 -10.29 0.33 4.15
C ASP A 86 -9.13 0.03 3.21
N VAL A 87 -8.06 -0.56 3.74
CA VAL A 87 -6.87 -0.90 2.97
C VAL A 87 -6.68 -2.40 2.99
N THR A 88 -6.69 -2.99 1.79
CA THR A 88 -6.33 -4.39 1.60
C THR A 88 -5.19 -4.44 0.60
N PHE A 89 -4.06 -5.00 1.00
CA PHE A 89 -2.91 -5.11 0.11
C PHE A 89 -3.13 -6.18 -0.95
N TYR A 90 -2.53 -5.99 -2.11
CA TYR A 90 -2.65 -6.91 -3.23
C TYR A 90 -2.21 -8.34 -2.84
N TYR A 91 -1.11 -8.48 -2.09
CA TYR A 91 -0.66 -9.80 -1.68
C TYR A 91 -1.68 -10.51 -0.77
N GLU A 92 -2.45 -9.74 0.00
CA GLU A 92 -3.52 -10.29 0.83
C GLU A 92 -4.70 -10.78 -0.02
N LYS A 93 -5.03 -10.02 -1.07
CA LYS A 93 -6.10 -10.39 -2.01
C LYS A 93 -5.78 -11.70 -2.75
N ILE A 94 -4.54 -11.86 -3.18
CA ILE A 94 -4.09 -13.09 -3.85
C ILE A 94 -4.16 -14.27 -2.88
N LYS A 95 -3.70 -14.09 -1.66
CA LYS A 95 -3.72 -15.12 -0.63
C LYS A 95 -5.15 -15.59 -0.34
N ASN A 96 -6.09 -14.65 -0.22
CA ASN A 96 -7.50 -14.96 0.00
C ASN A 96 -8.11 -15.67 -1.20
N LYS A 97 -7.76 -15.27 -2.41
CA LYS A 97 -8.22 -15.88 -3.65
C LYS A 97 -7.72 -17.33 -3.78
N ASN A 98 -6.47 -17.58 -3.41
CA ASN A 98 -5.89 -18.92 -3.42
C ASN A 98 -6.55 -19.83 -2.38
N ARG A 99 -6.89 -19.31 -1.20
CA ARG A 99 -7.65 -20.06 -0.20
C ARG A 99 -9.01 -20.49 -0.73
N ASN A 100 -9.70 -19.60 -1.44
CA ASN A 100 -11.02 -19.90 -2.01
C ASN A 100 -10.94 -20.97 -3.10
N ARG A 101 -9.80 -21.09 -3.76
CA ARG A 101 -9.58 -22.13 -4.80
C ARG A 101 -9.31 -23.51 -4.22
N GLU A 102 -8.82 -23.61 -3.01
CA GLU A 102 -8.49 -24.87 -2.36
C GLU A 102 -9.72 -25.52 -1.75
N ASP A 103 -10.80 -24.80 -1.62
CA ASP A 103 -12.09 -25.29 -1.16
C ASP A 103 -12.94 -25.86 -2.32
#